data_f6894869eaa2742c93e0635f46980c13
#
_entry.id   f6894869eaa2742c93e0635f46980c13
#
_cell.length_a   1.000
_cell.length_b   1.000
_cell.length_c   1.000
_cell.angle_alpha   90.00
_cell.angle_beta   90.00
_cell.angle_gamma   90.00
#
_symmetry.space_group_name_H-M   'P 1'
#
loop_
_entity.id
_entity.type
_entity.pdbx_description
1 polymer ?
#
loop_
_entity_poly.entity_id
_entity_poly.type
_entity_poly.pdbx_seq_one_letter_code
_entity_poly.pdbx_strand_id
1 'polypeptide(L)'
;MDQYTEKKWQEAWSKSKIFQPALDRNKKKFLITVPWPYTNGSLHVGHGRTYTLGDVIARYKRITGYNVLFPMGFHQSGTPILALASRLRNGEAKAISQLTRDIATYEPEQNIQKILKTMVEPKNIADYFSDATVKDFTSMGYSIDWSRRFTSADDFYQDFVRWQFLKLQRLGMIHQERYPILFSPAENNAVGEDDISDGDIDKVSIEEFNTITLI
;
A
#
# COMPACT_ATOMS: atom_id res chain seq x y z
N MET A 1 28.36 -1.74 6.72
CA MET A 1 28.35 -3.22 6.64
C MET A 1 28.49 -3.56 5.17
N ASP A 2 29.21 -4.62 4.82
CA ASP A 2 29.39 -4.99 3.42
C ASP A 2 28.09 -5.58 2.85
N GLN A 3 27.67 -5.14 1.67
CA GLN A 3 26.48 -5.64 0.97
C GLN A 3 26.46 -7.18 0.82
N TYR A 4 27.64 -7.79 0.71
CA TYR A 4 27.79 -9.24 0.68
C TYR A 4 27.28 -9.90 1.98
N THR A 5 27.65 -9.35 3.12
CA THR A 5 27.25 -9.84 4.45
C THR A 5 25.75 -9.68 4.67
N GLU A 6 25.17 -8.56 4.26
CA GLU A 6 23.73 -8.33 4.37
C GLU A 6 22.94 -9.33 3.53
N LYS A 7 23.30 -9.52 2.29
CA LYS A 7 22.65 -10.46 1.36
C LYS A 7 22.74 -11.91 1.84
N LYS A 8 23.90 -12.32 2.36
CA LYS A 8 24.10 -13.63 2.97
C LYS A 8 23.09 -13.90 4.09
N TRP A 9 22.89 -12.94 5.00
CA TRP A 9 21.95 -13.12 6.10
C TRP A 9 20.49 -13.08 5.66
N GLN A 10 20.11 -12.19 4.74
CA GLN A 10 18.78 -12.14 4.19
C GLN A 10 18.38 -13.45 3.50
N GLU A 11 19.30 -14.05 2.73
CA GLU A 11 19.11 -15.37 2.12
C GLU A 11 18.96 -16.48 3.16
N ALA A 12 19.79 -16.48 4.20
CA ALA A 12 19.71 -17.44 5.30
C ALA A 12 18.38 -17.34 6.05
N TRP A 13 17.90 -16.14 6.34
CA TRP A 13 16.59 -15.91 6.99
C TRP A 13 15.42 -16.37 6.11
N SER A 14 15.47 -16.08 4.83
CA SER A 14 14.45 -16.51 3.87
C SER A 14 14.39 -18.04 3.77
N LYS A 15 15.56 -18.70 3.64
CA LYS A 15 15.66 -20.14 3.53
C LYS A 15 15.21 -20.87 4.80
N SER A 16 15.54 -20.36 5.97
CA SER A 16 15.15 -20.93 7.26
C SER A 16 13.72 -20.58 7.68
N LYS A 17 13.05 -19.66 6.97
CA LYS A 17 11.69 -19.16 7.28
C LYS A 17 11.60 -18.62 8.72
N ILE A 18 12.68 -18.02 9.24
CA ILE A 18 12.81 -17.65 10.64
C ILE A 18 11.76 -16.64 11.13
N PHE A 19 11.17 -15.87 10.21
CA PHE A 19 10.16 -14.85 10.52
C PHE A 19 8.73 -15.38 10.44
N GLN A 20 8.52 -16.62 10.00
CA GLN A 20 7.22 -17.26 9.98
C GLN A 20 6.83 -17.76 11.37
N PRO A 21 5.63 -17.43 11.88
CA PRO A 21 5.18 -17.95 13.17
C PRO A 21 4.95 -19.46 13.11
N ALA A 22 5.40 -20.18 14.13
CA ALA A 22 5.12 -21.58 14.28
C ALA A 22 3.69 -21.82 14.83
N LEU A 23 3.09 -22.97 14.53
CA LEU A 23 1.85 -23.43 15.16
C LEU A 23 2.15 -24.00 16.55
N ASP A 24 2.57 -23.13 17.48
CA ASP A 24 2.88 -23.48 18.86
C ASP A 24 1.86 -22.85 19.81
N ARG A 25 1.08 -23.70 20.49
CA ARG A 25 0.04 -23.24 21.44
C ARG A 25 0.64 -22.78 22.77
N ASN A 26 1.85 -23.21 23.10
CA ASN A 26 2.50 -22.92 24.38
C ASN A 26 3.23 -21.55 24.38
N LYS A 27 3.50 -20.99 23.21
CA LYS A 27 4.12 -19.66 23.09
C LYS A 27 3.08 -18.56 23.18
N LYS A 28 3.40 -17.50 23.89
CA LYS A 28 2.63 -16.26 23.88
C LYS A 28 2.64 -15.69 22.45
N LYS A 29 1.46 -15.32 21.96
CA LYS A 29 1.28 -14.78 20.60
C LYS A 29 1.40 -13.27 20.61
N PHE A 30 1.96 -12.72 19.55
CA PHE A 30 2.03 -11.30 19.33
C PHE A 30 1.79 -11.00 17.85
N LEU A 31 0.78 -10.19 17.57
CA LEU A 31 0.49 -9.68 16.23
C LEU A 31 0.97 -8.24 16.17
N ILE A 32 1.71 -7.91 15.14
CA ILE A 32 2.06 -6.54 14.80
C ILE A 32 1.56 -6.21 13.41
N THR A 33 0.95 -5.05 13.27
CA THR A 33 0.53 -4.50 12.00
C THR A 33 1.04 -3.06 11.89
N VAL A 34 1.25 -2.62 10.67
CA VAL A 34 1.73 -1.28 10.32
C VAL A 34 0.81 -0.70 9.25
N PRO A 35 0.78 0.61 9.03
CA PRO A 35 0.05 1.20 7.91
C PRO A 35 0.50 0.54 6.60
N TRP A 36 -0.47 0.19 5.75
CA TRP A 36 -0.14 -0.44 4.46
C TRP A 36 0.30 0.62 3.46
N PRO A 37 1.43 0.40 2.76
CA PRO A 37 1.89 1.36 1.78
C PRO A 37 0.94 1.41 0.58
N TYR A 38 0.71 2.63 0.07
CA TYR A 38 0.15 2.81 -1.26
C TYR A 38 1.15 2.35 -2.32
N THR A 39 0.63 1.74 -3.37
CA THR A 39 1.43 1.15 -4.45
C THR A 39 1.37 2.01 -5.72
N ASN A 40 1.61 3.30 -5.57
CA ASN A 40 1.54 4.29 -6.65
C ASN A 40 2.89 4.97 -6.96
N GLY A 41 3.97 4.53 -6.33
CA GLY A 41 5.31 5.08 -6.51
C GLY A 41 6.36 4.40 -5.64
N SER A 42 7.61 4.86 -5.77
CA SER A 42 8.75 4.41 -4.96
C SER A 42 8.60 4.83 -3.50
N LEU A 43 9.15 4.02 -2.60
CA LEU A 43 9.25 4.38 -1.20
C LEU A 43 10.29 5.50 -0.98
N HIS A 44 10.14 6.26 0.08
CA HIS A 44 11.09 7.27 0.54
C HIS A 44 11.47 7.04 2.00
N VAL A 45 12.44 7.79 2.52
CA VAL A 45 12.96 7.64 3.88
C VAL A 45 11.90 7.72 4.98
N GLY A 46 10.83 8.48 4.77
CA GLY A 46 9.69 8.54 5.70
C GLY A 46 9.01 7.18 5.89
N HIS A 47 8.84 6.41 4.81
CA HIS A 47 8.36 5.03 4.88
C HIS A 47 9.33 4.15 5.69
N GLY A 48 10.63 4.29 5.43
CA GLY A 48 11.67 3.56 6.19
C GLY A 48 11.52 3.76 7.69
N ARG A 49 11.30 5.00 8.16
CA ARG A 49 11.05 5.30 9.58
C ARG A 49 9.85 4.51 10.14
N THR A 50 8.73 4.55 9.44
CA THR A 50 7.48 3.91 9.89
C THR A 50 7.64 2.39 10.04
N TYR A 51 8.20 1.74 9.03
CA TYR A 51 8.31 0.28 9.01
C TYR A 51 9.42 -0.25 9.89
N THR A 52 10.51 0.52 10.09
CA THR A 52 11.57 0.17 11.05
C THR A 52 11.03 0.08 12.48
N LEU A 53 10.11 0.96 12.90
CA LEU A 53 9.49 0.87 14.22
C LEU A 53 8.76 -0.46 14.42
N GLY A 54 7.99 -0.89 13.43
CA GLY A 54 7.33 -2.19 13.44
C GLY A 54 8.32 -3.35 13.53
N ASP A 55 9.40 -3.30 12.76
CA ASP A 55 10.41 -4.35 12.73
C ASP A 55 11.20 -4.47 14.06
N VAL A 56 11.55 -3.34 14.66
CA VAL A 56 12.22 -3.33 15.99
C VAL A 56 11.35 -4.02 17.04
N ILE A 57 10.06 -3.71 17.09
CA ILE A 57 9.12 -4.33 18.02
C ILE A 57 8.97 -5.83 17.72
N ALA A 58 8.83 -6.21 16.45
CA ALA A 58 8.72 -7.61 16.05
C ALA A 58 9.95 -8.44 16.47
N ARG A 59 11.15 -7.91 16.24
CA ARG A 59 12.41 -8.55 16.65
C ARG A 59 12.54 -8.66 18.16
N TYR A 60 12.26 -7.58 18.87
CA TYR A 60 12.27 -7.60 20.35
C TYR A 60 11.35 -8.68 20.91
N LYS A 61 10.12 -8.77 20.41
CA LYS A 61 9.17 -9.78 20.84
C LYS A 61 9.62 -11.21 20.51
N ARG A 62 10.24 -11.45 19.35
CA ARG A 62 10.82 -12.75 19.02
C ARG A 62 11.96 -13.14 19.98
N ILE A 63 12.87 -12.20 20.26
CA ILE A 63 13.99 -12.44 21.21
C ILE A 63 13.47 -12.75 22.61
N THR A 64 12.37 -12.13 23.04
CA THR A 64 11.72 -12.38 24.33
C THR A 64 10.79 -13.62 24.33
N GLY A 65 10.86 -14.46 23.29
CA GLY A 65 10.21 -15.77 23.25
C GLY A 65 8.77 -15.78 22.73
N TYR A 66 8.23 -14.65 22.24
CA TYR A 66 6.90 -14.62 21.65
C TYR A 66 6.87 -15.28 20.26
N ASN A 67 5.74 -15.87 19.94
CA ASN A 67 5.40 -16.28 18.57
C ASN A 67 4.80 -15.08 17.84
N VAL A 68 5.60 -14.45 16.98
CA VAL A 68 5.26 -13.17 16.37
C VAL A 68 4.75 -13.34 14.95
N LEU A 69 3.56 -12.83 14.69
CA LEU A 69 3.01 -12.66 13.34
C LEU A 69 3.18 -11.19 12.92
N PHE A 70 3.97 -10.97 11.88
CA PHE A 70 4.16 -9.66 11.24
C PHE A 70 3.85 -9.79 9.73
N PRO A 71 2.56 -9.75 9.34
CA PRO A 71 2.15 -9.81 7.95
C PRO A 71 2.34 -8.45 7.28
N MET A 72 2.26 -8.40 5.95
CA MET A 72 2.27 -7.15 5.19
C MET A 72 1.11 -7.11 4.20
N GLY A 73 0.30 -6.05 4.31
CA GLY A 73 -0.70 -5.69 3.33
C GLY A 73 -0.21 -4.57 2.40
N PHE A 74 -0.82 -4.45 1.23
CA PHE A 74 -0.59 -3.37 0.27
C PHE A 74 -1.92 -2.70 -0.08
N HIS A 75 -1.91 -1.37 -0.05
CA HIS A 75 -3.10 -0.59 -0.38
C HIS A 75 -3.17 -0.37 -1.89
N GLN A 76 -3.96 -1.20 -2.57
CA GLN A 76 -4.13 -1.18 -4.04
C GLN A 76 -5.47 -0.59 -4.48
N SER A 77 -6.33 -0.19 -3.55
CA SER A 77 -7.63 0.40 -3.83
C SER A 77 -7.61 1.91 -3.60
N GLY A 78 -8.51 2.63 -4.25
CA GLY A 78 -8.70 4.06 -4.06
C GLY A 78 -8.24 4.93 -5.24
N THR A 79 -8.49 6.22 -5.10
CA THR A 79 -8.30 7.24 -6.14
C THR A 79 -6.85 7.48 -6.58
N PRO A 80 -5.79 7.38 -5.71
CA PRO A 80 -4.44 7.77 -6.11
C PRO A 80 -3.88 6.98 -7.30
N ILE A 81 -4.12 5.67 -7.35
CA ILE A 81 -3.65 4.83 -8.46
C ILE A 81 -4.44 5.11 -9.73
N LEU A 82 -5.75 5.27 -9.61
CA LEU A 82 -6.63 5.60 -10.74
C LEU A 82 -6.29 6.97 -11.34
N ALA A 83 -6.06 7.98 -10.49
CA ALA A 83 -5.64 9.32 -10.90
C ALA A 83 -4.29 9.30 -11.62
N LEU A 84 -3.32 8.54 -11.11
CA LEU A 84 -2.01 8.38 -11.77
C LEU A 84 -2.17 7.74 -13.16
N ALA A 85 -2.93 6.64 -13.27
CA ALA A 85 -3.18 5.98 -14.55
C ALA A 85 -3.92 6.89 -15.54
N SER A 86 -4.86 7.72 -15.07
CA SER A 86 -5.57 8.72 -15.90
C SER A 86 -4.61 9.78 -16.42
N ARG A 87 -3.75 10.35 -15.57
CA ARG A 87 -2.73 11.33 -15.97
C ARG A 87 -1.75 10.78 -17.00
N LEU A 88 -1.36 9.50 -16.86
CA LEU A 88 -0.52 8.83 -17.86
C LEU A 88 -1.23 8.65 -19.20
N ARG A 89 -2.51 8.24 -19.21
CA ARG A 89 -3.32 8.14 -20.44
C ARG A 89 -3.46 9.47 -21.15
N ASN A 90 -3.58 10.55 -20.38
CA ASN A 90 -3.68 11.91 -20.90
C ASN A 90 -2.32 12.50 -21.32
N GLY A 91 -1.23 11.77 -21.19
CA GLY A 91 0.11 12.21 -21.61
C GLY A 91 0.70 13.30 -20.74
N GLU A 92 0.31 13.41 -19.46
CA GLU A 92 0.81 14.45 -18.55
C GLU A 92 2.31 14.28 -18.30
N ALA A 93 3.11 15.25 -18.80
CA ALA A 93 4.57 15.19 -18.77
C ALA A 93 5.14 15.05 -17.36
N LYS A 94 4.53 15.69 -16.36
CA LYS A 94 4.97 15.62 -14.96
C LYS A 94 4.79 14.21 -14.39
N ALA A 95 3.64 13.59 -14.62
CA ALA A 95 3.34 12.22 -14.17
C ALA A 95 4.26 11.20 -14.86
N ILE A 96 4.44 11.33 -16.18
CA ILE A 96 5.37 10.49 -16.96
C ILE A 96 6.79 10.60 -16.43
N SER A 97 7.30 11.83 -16.24
CA SER A 97 8.65 12.08 -15.75
C SER A 97 8.87 11.52 -14.34
N GLN A 98 7.89 11.70 -13.43
CA GLN A 98 7.98 11.15 -12.09
C GLN A 98 8.02 9.62 -12.11
N LEU A 99 7.09 8.98 -12.82
CA LEU A 99 7.03 7.53 -12.90
C LEU A 99 8.27 6.93 -13.58
N THR A 100 8.83 7.63 -14.57
CA THR A 100 10.11 7.25 -15.20
C THR A 100 11.23 7.19 -14.17
N ARG A 101 11.34 8.19 -13.30
CA ARG A 101 12.33 8.21 -12.21
C ARG A 101 12.11 7.09 -11.21
N ASP A 102 10.84 6.84 -10.84
CA ASP A 102 10.50 5.79 -9.90
C ASP A 102 10.85 4.40 -10.45
N ILE A 103 10.55 4.13 -11.72
CA ILE A 103 10.91 2.86 -12.37
C ILE A 103 12.45 2.74 -12.49
N ALA A 104 13.17 3.82 -12.80
CA ALA A 104 14.62 3.81 -12.93
C ALA A 104 15.36 3.44 -11.63
N THR A 105 14.69 3.54 -10.47
CA THR A 105 15.23 3.07 -9.19
C THR A 105 15.39 1.53 -9.16
N TYR A 106 14.56 0.80 -9.90
CA TYR A 106 14.47 -0.66 -9.84
C TYR A 106 14.91 -1.36 -11.12
N GLU A 107 14.89 -0.67 -12.25
CA GLU A 107 15.04 -1.26 -13.58
C GLU A 107 16.13 -0.58 -14.40
N PRO A 108 16.85 -1.34 -15.24
CA PRO A 108 17.79 -0.76 -16.19
C PRO A 108 17.05 0.07 -17.27
N GLU A 109 17.73 1.09 -17.80
CA GLU A 109 17.18 2.10 -18.71
C GLU A 109 16.40 1.47 -19.89
N GLN A 110 16.91 0.40 -20.46
CA GLN A 110 16.30 -0.31 -21.60
C GLN A 110 14.90 -0.87 -21.33
N ASN A 111 14.55 -1.11 -20.07
CA ASN A 111 13.25 -1.68 -19.66
C ASN A 111 12.22 -0.61 -19.36
N ILE A 112 12.65 0.61 -19.02
CA ILE A 112 11.78 1.68 -18.49
C ILE A 112 10.61 1.95 -19.43
N GLN A 113 10.90 2.18 -20.71
CA GLN A 113 9.87 2.54 -21.70
C GLN A 113 8.85 1.41 -21.92
N LYS A 114 9.29 0.17 -21.86
CA LYS A 114 8.40 -0.98 -21.97
C LYS A 114 7.45 -1.07 -20.77
N ILE A 115 7.97 -0.89 -19.57
CA ILE A 115 7.19 -0.92 -18.33
C ILE A 115 6.24 0.27 -18.29
N LEU A 116 6.72 1.49 -18.59
CA LEU A 116 5.92 2.71 -18.58
C LEU A 116 4.66 2.59 -19.48
N LYS A 117 4.78 1.98 -20.64
CA LYS A 117 3.64 1.72 -21.53
C LYS A 117 2.56 0.87 -20.92
N THR A 118 2.88 -0.01 -19.99
CA THR A 118 1.90 -0.86 -19.30
C THR A 118 1.20 -0.16 -18.16
N MET A 119 1.77 0.94 -17.65
CA MET A 119 1.30 1.67 -16.47
C MET A 119 0.04 2.53 -16.71
N VAL A 120 -0.48 2.54 -17.94
CA VAL A 120 -1.81 3.11 -18.23
C VAL A 120 -2.94 2.30 -17.59
N GLU A 121 -2.67 1.04 -17.23
CA GLU A 121 -3.58 0.18 -16.48
C GLU A 121 -3.30 0.28 -14.98
N PRO A 122 -4.29 0.69 -14.15
CA PRO A 122 -4.10 0.87 -12.71
C PRO A 122 -3.53 -0.37 -12.01
N LYS A 123 -3.97 -1.56 -12.40
CA LYS A 123 -3.49 -2.81 -11.83
C LYS A 123 -1.98 -3.01 -12.03
N ASN A 124 -1.46 -2.64 -13.19
CA ASN A 124 -0.03 -2.79 -13.48
C ASN A 124 0.82 -1.86 -12.61
N ILE A 125 0.35 -0.64 -12.33
CA ILE A 125 1.00 0.27 -11.37
C ILE A 125 1.03 -0.38 -10.00
N ALA A 126 -0.14 -0.82 -9.53
CA ALA A 126 -0.30 -1.39 -8.19
C ALA A 126 0.58 -2.63 -7.98
N ASP A 127 0.57 -3.56 -8.91
CA ASP A 127 1.35 -4.79 -8.82
C ASP A 127 2.85 -4.51 -8.87
N TYR A 128 3.30 -3.64 -9.78
CA TYR A 128 4.71 -3.28 -9.92
C TYR A 128 5.28 -2.68 -8.62
N PHE A 129 4.61 -1.66 -8.06
CA PHE A 129 5.09 -1.01 -6.85
C PHE A 129 4.88 -1.84 -5.59
N SER A 130 3.93 -2.78 -5.57
CA SER A 130 3.87 -3.80 -4.53
C SER A 130 5.13 -4.66 -4.52
N ASP A 131 5.55 -5.14 -5.69
CA ASP A 131 6.75 -5.98 -5.82
C ASP A 131 8.03 -5.20 -5.56
N ALA A 132 8.11 -3.94 -6.01
CA ALA A 132 9.20 -3.02 -5.69
C ALA A 132 9.33 -2.82 -4.17
N THR A 133 8.21 -2.57 -3.48
CA THR A 133 8.18 -2.43 -2.01
C THR A 133 8.65 -3.72 -1.30
N VAL A 134 8.29 -4.90 -1.79
CA VAL A 134 8.80 -6.17 -1.23
C VAL A 134 10.32 -6.25 -1.39
N LYS A 135 10.87 -5.84 -2.54
CA LYS A 135 12.32 -5.79 -2.77
C LYS A 135 13.00 -4.85 -1.79
N ASP A 136 12.45 -3.63 -1.61
CA ASP A 136 12.99 -2.62 -0.70
C ASP A 136 12.98 -3.11 0.76
N PHE A 137 11.87 -3.61 1.24
CA PHE A 137 11.74 -4.10 2.62
C PHE A 137 12.60 -5.34 2.88
N THR A 138 12.77 -6.18 1.87
CA THR A 138 13.67 -7.34 1.95
C THR A 138 15.12 -6.87 2.01
N SER A 139 15.50 -5.87 1.20
CA SER A 139 16.86 -5.31 1.22
C SER A 139 17.19 -4.56 2.51
N MET A 140 16.18 -3.92 3.13
CA MET A 140 16.29 -3.34 4.48
C MET A 140 16.37 -4.42 5.58
N GLY A 141 16.13 -5.67 5.22
CA GLY A 141 16.19 -6.80 6.14
C GLY A 141 15.03 -6.87 7.13
N TYR A 142 13.88 -6.27 6.84
CA TYR A 142 12.72 -6.33 7.73
C TYR A 142 12.22 -7.76 7.95
N SER A 143 11.86 -8.06 9.20
CA SER A 143 11.45 -9.38 9.65
C SER A 143 9.97 -9.69 9.39
N ILE A 144 9.50 -9.34 8.19
CA ILE A 144 8.14 -9.54 7.73
C ILE A 144 7.92 -11.00 7.32
N ASP A 145 6.76 -11.55 7.63
CA ASP A 145 6.32 -12.85 7.12
C ASP A 145 5.70 -12.69 5.72
N TRP A 146 6.53 -12.78 4.70
CA TRP A 146 6.10 -12.64 3.30
C TRP A 146 5.17 -13.74 2.82
N SER A 147 5.05 -14.86 3.53
CA SER A 147 4.06 -15.90 3.21
C SER A 147 2.63 -15.45 3.48
N ARG A 148 2.47 -14.35 4.20
CA ARG A 148 1.19 -13.73 4.54
C ARG A 148 1.07 -12.31 3.96
N ARG A 149 1.64 -12.12 2.78
CA ARG A 149 1.43 -10.94 1.95
C ARG A 149 0.01 -10.99 1.39
N PHE A 150 -0.66 -9.85 1.37
CA PHE A 150 -1.98 -9.68 0.75
C PHE A 150 -2.14 -8.24 0.26
N THR A 151 -3.20 -8.00 -0.51
CA THR A 151 -3.54 -6.66 -1.00
C THR A 151 -4.99 -6.30 -0.66
N SER A 152 -5.31 -5.01 -0.64
CA SER A 152 -6.70 -4.58 -0.47
C SER A 152 -7.59 -4.90 -1.68
N ALA A 153 -7.00 -5.33 -2.81
CA ALA A 153 -7.72 -5.75 -4.02
C ALA A 153 -7.97 -7.27 -4.08
N ASP A 154 -7.40 -8.06 -3.16
CA ASP A 154 -7.61 -9.51 -3.12
C ASP A 154 -9.08 -9.85 -2.81
N ASP A 155 -9.64 -10.83 -3.51
CA ASP A 155 -11.04 -11.26 -3.33
C ASP A 155 -11.35 -11.59 -1.88
N PHE A 156 -10.46 -12.34 -1.22
CA PHE A 156 -10.61 -12.69 0.19
C PHE A 156 -10.72 -11.45 1.09
N TYR A 157 -9.91 -10.41 0.83
CA TYR A 157 -9.96 -9.17 1.58
C TYR A 157 -11.27 -8.41 1.32
N GLN A 158 -11.69 -8.34 0.06
CA GLN A 158 -12.94 -7.71 -0.35
C GLN A 158 -14.16 -8.40 0.27
N ASP A 159 -14.18 -9.71 0.32
CA ASP A 159 -15.23 -10.49 0.97
C ASP A 159 -15.29 -10.24 2.48
N PHE A 160 -14.12 -10.10 3.13
CA PHE A 160 -14.06 -9.74 4.54
C PHE A 160 -14.62 -8.33 4.81
N VAL A 161 -14.24 -7.35 3.98
CA VAL A 161 -14.77 -5.98 4.07
C VAL A 161 -16.29 -5.97 3.88
N ARG A 162 -16.78 -6.67 2.87
CA ARG A 162 -18.23 -6.81 2.62
C ARG A 162 -18.95 -7.45 3.82
N TRP A 163 -18.40 -8.52 4.36
CA TRP A 163 -18.95 -9.18 5.54
C TRP A 163 -19.00 -8.22 6.74
N GLN A 164 -17.93 -7.47 7.00
CA GLN A 164 -17.86 -6.51 8.09
C GLN A 164 -18.92 -5.41 7.92
N PHE A 165 -19.01 -4.83 6.70
CA PHE A 165 -20.01 -3.81 6.38
C PHE A 165 -21.44 -4.29 6.66
N LEU A 166 -21.81 -5.45 6.12
CA LEU A 166 -23.14 -6.03 6.30
C LEU A 166 -23.44 -6.35 7.78
N LYS A 167 -22.44 -6.77 8.53
CA LYS A 167 -22.58 -7.01 9.97
C LYS A 167 -22.85 -5.71 10.73
N LEU A 168 -22.10 -4.66 10.46
CA LEU A 168 -22.27 -3.34 11.08
C LEU A 168 -23.63 -2.73 10.70
N GLN A 169 -24.06 -2.88 9.45
CA GLN A 169 -25.38 -2.45 8.99
C GLN A 169 -26.51 -3.16 9.76
N ARG A 170 -26.43 -4.48 9.93
CA ARG A 170 -27.42 -5.25 10.72
C ARG A 170 -27.47 -4.84 12.19
N LEU A 171 -26.36 -4.38 12.74
CA LEU A 171 -26.27 -3.86 14.11
C LEU A 171 -26.75 -2.41 14.24
N GLY A 172 -27.20 -1.77 13.14
CA GLY A 172 -27.63 -0.37 13.14
C GLY A 172 -26.48 0.63 13.39
N MET A 173 -25.22 0.23 13.13
CA MET A 173 -24.05 1.07 13.35
C MET A 173 -23.63 1.85 12.08
N ILE A 174 -24.30 1.59 10.95
CA ILE A 174 -24.09 2.30 9.69
C ILE A 174 -25.39 3.03 9.34
N HIS A 175 -25.27 4.34 9.12
CA HIS A 175 -26.35 5.20 8.69
C HIS A 175 -25.97 5.87 7.39
N GLN A 176 -26.95 6.17 6.58
CA GLN A 176 -26.79 7.00 5.39
C GLN A 176 -27.24 8.41 5.76
N GLU A 177 -26.30 9.34 5.72
CA GLU A 177 -26.55 10.75 6.05
C GLU A 177 -25.87 11.66 5.03
N ARG A 178 -26.31 12.92 4.98
CA ARG A 178 -25.61 13.94 4.21
C ARG A 178 -24.35 14.35 4.95
N TYR A 179 -23.22 14.24 4.27
CA TYR A 179 -21.92 14.63 4.80
C TYR A 179 -21.14 15.45 3.78
N PRO A 180 -20.57 16.60 4.15
CA PRO A 180 -19.75 17.38 3.23
C PRO A 180 -18.50 16.59 2.84
N ILE A 181 -18.27 16.47 1.54
CA ILE A 181 -17.06 15.83 0.98
C ILE A 181 -16.45 16.78 -0.05
N LEU A 182 -15.13 16.69 -0.20
CA LEU A 182 -14.45 17.33 -1.32
C LEU A 182 -14.76 16.56 -2.59
N PHE A 183 -15.17 17.27 -3.63
CA PHE A 183 -15.60 16.65 -4.88
C PHE A 183 -15.05 17.43 -6.08
N SER A 184 -14.50 16.69 -7.05
CA SER A 184 -14.07 17.26 -8.33
C SER A 184 -15.15 17.07 -9.39
N PRO A 185 -15.86 18.14 -9.83
CA PRO A 185 -16.85 18.02 -10.89
C PRO A 185 -16.25 17.58 -12.23
N ALA A 186 -15.01 17.98 -12.51
CA ALA A 186 -14.30 17.64 -13.75
C ALA A 186 -14.01 16.13 -13.86
N GLU A 187 -13.69 15.50 -12.73
CA GLU A 187 -13.40 14.07 -12.65
C GLU A 187 -14.60 13.23 -12.19
N ASN A 188 -15.68 13.90 -11.81
CA ASN A 188 -16.89 13.29 -11.25
C ASN A 188 -16.57 12.30 -10.13
N ASN A 189 -15.70 12.72 -9.19
CA ASN A 189 -15.21 11.86 -8.11
C ASN A 189 -14.97 12.64 -6.82
N ALA A 190 -15.10 11.94 -5.68
CA ALA A 190 -14.62 12.44 -4.41
C ALA A 190 -13.09 12.50 -4.42
N VAL A 191 -12.52 13.56 -3.84
CA VAL A 191 -11.07 13.77 -3.74
C VAL A 191 -10.67 13.85 -2.27
N GLY A 192 -9.46 13.37 -1.93
CA GLY A 192 -8.88 13.53 -0.61
C GLY A 192 -8.23 14.92 -0.45
N GLU A 193 -7.99 15.33 0.78
CA GLU A 193 -7.27 16.58 1.05
C GLU A 193 -5.87 16.56 0.43
N ASP A 194 -5.21 15.40 0.43
CA ASP A 194 -3.87 15.21 -0.14
C ASP A 194 -3.84 15.28 -1.67
N ASP A 195 -5.00 15.20 -2.33
CA ASP A 195 -5.13 15.28 -3.79
C ASP A 195 -5.27 16.73 -4.28
N ILE A 196 -5.42 17.68 -3.36
CA ILE A 196 -5.64 19.09 -3.66
C ILE A 196 -4.29 19.82 -3.61
N SER A 197 -4.00 20.57 -4.67
CA SER A 197 -2.79 21.39 -4.71
C SER A 197 -2.83 22.52 -3.67
N ASP A 198 -1.70 22.80 -3.02
CA ASP A 198 -1.57 23.95 -2.13
C ASP A 198 -2.06 25.25 -2.83
N GLY A 199 -3.04 25.92 -2.23
CA GLY A 199 -3.66 27.13 -2.78
C GLY A 199 -4.99 26.92 -3.52
N ASP A 200 -5.40 25.68 -3.77
CA ASP A 200 -6.71 25.38 -4.33
C ASP A 200 -7.77 25.12 -3.24
N ILE A 201 -7.36 24.86 -2.01
CA ILE A 201 -8.25 24.68 -0.85
C ILE A 201 -9.11 25.94 -0.62
N ASP A 202 -8.54 27.13 -0.82
CA ASP A 202 -9.27 28.41 -0.67
C ASP A 202 -10.30 28.66 -1.78
N LYS A 203 -10.31 27.84 -2.84
CA LYS A 203 -11.24 27.95 -3.98
C LYS A 203 -12.41 26.99 -3.87
N VAL A 204 -12.50 26.20 -2.81
CA VAL A 204 -13.58 25.23 -2.62
C VAL A 204 -14.87 25.99 -2.33
N SER A 205 -15.88 25.81 -3.15
CA SER A 205 -17.26 26.27 -2.90
C SER A 205 -18.09 25.13 -2.30
N ILE A 206 -19.05 25.50 -1.43
CA ILE A 206 -20.02 24.52 -0.93
C ILE A 206 -21.17 24.45 -1.90
N GLU A 207 -21.35 23.29 -2.54
CA GLU A 207 -22.46 23.03 -3.44
C GLU A 207 -23.22 21.76 -3.00
N GLU A 208 -24.53 21.74 -3.20
CA GLU A 208 -25.33 20.55 -2.93
C GLU A 208 -25.47 19.72 -4.20
N PHE A 209 -25.02 18.48 -4.14
CA PHE A 209 -25.19 17.50 -5.21
C PHE A 209 -26.19 16.40 -4.80
N ASN A 210 -27.06 16.02 -5.72
CA ASN A 210 -27.86 14.82 -5.57
C ASN A 210 -27.09 13.63 -6.17
N THR A 211 -26.56 12.77 -5.31
CA THR A 211 -25.91 11.52 -5.73
C THR A 211 -26.96 10.43 -5.87
N ILE A 212 -27.16 9.92 -7.08
CA ILE A 212 -27.96 8.70 -7.30
C ILE A 212 -27.01 7.52 -7.20
N THR A 213 -27.08 6.80 -6.10
CA THR A 213 -26.37 5.52 -5.96
C THR A 213 -27.27 4.44 -6.58
N LEU A 214 -26.85 3.89 -7.69
CA LEU A 214 -27.46 2.66 -8.24
C LEU A 214 -27.05 1.51 -7.32
N ILE A 215 -28.03 0.86 -6.70
CA ILE A 215 -27.89 -0.34 -5.88
C ILE A 215 -27.75 -1.57 -6.79
#